data_5645dd62fe5ff7c5e6eb554383067086
#
_entry.id   5645dd62fe5ff7c5e6eb554383067086
#
_cell.length_a   1.000
_cell.length_b   1.000
_cell.length_c   1.000
_cell.angle_alpha   90.00
_cell.angle_beta   90.00
_cell.angle_gamma   90.00
#
_symmetry.space_group_name_H-M   'P 1'
#
loop_
_entity.id
_entity.type
_entity.pdbx_description
1 polymer ?
#
loop_
_entity_poly.entity_id
_entity_poly.type
_entity_poly.pdbx_seq_one_letter_code
_entity_poly.pdbx_strand_id
1 'polypeptide(L)'
;MSGHQPRRFVLVWTESFVRTARKFLRRHPGLTGLFADVLRQLETDPHAPRLRLHPLQGKHRGKQAVSLTYQYRIVLILRLTAKEIILLDVGSHDEVY
;
A
#
# COMPACT_ATOMS: atom_id res chain seq x y z
N MET A 1 12.02 23.36 10.94
CA MET A 1 11.80 22.77 10.15
C MET A 1 10.64 22.60 9.69
N SER A 2 10.36 22.83 8.92
CA SER A 2 9.33 23.01 8.60
C SER A 2 8.55 22.17 7.90
N GLY A 3 7.39 21.97 8.02
CA GLY A 3 6.44 21.28 7.25
C GLY A 3 6.76 19.83 6.94
N HIS A 4 7.86 19.36 7.35
CA HIS A 4 8.27 18.01 7.07
C HIS A 4 7.76 17.07 8.16
N GLN A 5 6.98 16.05 7.75
CA GLN A 5 6.54 15.04 8.68
C GLN A 5 7.51 13.87 8.71
N PRO A 6 7.93 13.43 9.89
CA PRO A 6 8.84 12.31 9.98
C PRO A 6 8.13 11.03 9.56
N ARG A 7 8.87 10.12 8.96
CA ARG A 7 8.36 8.80 8.67
C ARG A 7 8.24 8.04 9.98
N ARG A 8 7.12 7.35 10.14
CA ARG A 8 6.90 6.50 11.30
C ARG A 8 7.07 5.04 10.98
N PHE A 9 6.89 4.67 9.70
CA PHE A 9 6.96 3.29 9.26
C PHE A 9 7.93 3.17 8.09
N VAL A 10 8.59 2.02 8.00
CA VAL A 10 9.48 1.70 6.89
C VAL A 10 8.72 0.80 5.93
N LEU A 11 8.74 1.14 4.66
CA LEU A 11 8.12 0.32 3.62
C LEU A 11 9.13 -0.72 3.17
N VAL A 12 8.71 -1.98 3.19
CA VAL A 12 9.53 -3.09 2.70
C VAL A 12 8.91 -3.55 1.38
N TRP A 13 9.66 -3.39 0.28
CA TRP A 13 9.18 -3.76 -1.04
C TRP A 13 9.59 -5.18 -1.32
N THR A 14 8.61 -6.09 -1.40
CA THR A 14 8.89 -7.47 -1.78
C THR A 14 9.12 -7.51 -3.30
N GLU A 15 9.76 -8.58 -3.77
CA GLU A 15 9.94 -8.78 -5.21
C GLU A 15 8.60 -8.82 -5.92
N SER A 16 7.62 -9.47 -5.30
CA SER A 16 6.28 -9.53 -5.85
C SER A 16 5.70 -8.14 -6.05
N PHE A 17 5.85 -7.26 -5.03
CA PHE A 17 5.32 -5.91 -5.14
C PHE A 17 6.04 -5.10 -6.21
N VAL A 18 7.36 -5.21 -6.31
CA VAL A 18 8.10 -4.50 -7.36
C VAL A 18 7.56 -4.90 -8.73
N ARG A 19 7.34 -6.19 -8.94
CA ARG A 19 6.84 -6.70 -10.22
C ARG A 19 5.44 -6.22 -10.52
N THR A 20 4.53 -6.34 -9.56
CA THR A 20 3.14 -5.94 -9.79
C THR A 20 3.00 -4.43 -9.89
N ALA A 21 3.77 -3.67 -9.12
CA ALA A 21 3.73 -2.22 -9.19
C ALA A 21 4.22 -1.71 -10.55
N ARG A 22 5.32 -2.30 -11.05
CA ARG A 22 5.84 -1.92 -12.35
C ARG A 22 4.82 -2.16 -13.45
N LYS A 23 4.17 -3.33 -13.43
CA LYS A 23 3.14 -3.68 -14.41
C LYS A 23 1.94 -2.75 -14.27
N PHE A 24 1.51 -2.50 -13.03
CA PHE A 24 0.37 -1.64 -12.76
C PHE A 24 0.61 -0.23 -13.29
N LEU A 25 1.77 0.37 -13.01
CA LEU A 25 2.05 1.74 -13.41
C LEU A 25 2.23 1.87 -14.92
N ARG A 26 2.69 0.80 -15.60
CA ARG A 26 2.74 0.81 -17.07
C ARG A 26 1.34 0.87 -17.67
N ARG A 27 0.38 0.17 -17.04
CA ARG A 27 -1.00 0.15 -17.51
C ARG A 27 -1.75 1.41 -17.12
N HIS A 28 -1.33 2.05 -16.01
CA HIS A 28 -2.05 3.20 -15.46
C HIS A 28 -1.08 4.35 -15.17
N PRO A 29 -0.44 4.89 -16.21
CA PRO A 29 0.56 5.95 -15.98
C PRO A 29 -0.01 7.19 -15.32
N GLY A 30 -1.30 7.46 -15.50
CA GLY A 30 -1.95 8.59 -14.84
C GLY A 30 -2.09 8.43 -13.33
N LEU A 31 -1.84 7.23 -12.79
CA LEU A 31 -1.96 6.99 -11.36
C LEU A 31 -0.61 7.03 -10.64
N THR A 32 0.48 7.33 -11.35
CA THR A 32 1.82 7.33 -10.75
C THR A 32 1.92 8.30 -9.57
N GLY A 33 1.37 9.50 -9.72
CA GLY A 33 1.40 10.49 -8.63
C GLY A 33 0.60 10.03 -7.42
N LEU A 34 -0.60 9.51 -7.64
CA LEU A 34 -1.43 9.02 -6.56
C LEU A 34 -0.78 7.82 -5.86
N PHE A 35 -0.17 6.92 -6.64
CA PHE A 35 0.55 5.78 -6.10
C PHE A 35 1.64 6.24 -5.12
N ALA A 36 2.45 7.22 -5.54
CA ALA A 36 3.50 7.76 -4.70
C ALA A 36 2.92 8.42 -3.44
N ASP A 37 1.81 9.15 -3.58
CA ASP A 37 1.17 9.80 -2.44
C ASP A 37 0.67 8.79 -1.43
N VAL A 38 0.08 7.69 -1.88
CA VAL A 38 -0.41 6.65 -0.99
C VAL A 38 0.74 6.00 -0.23
N LEU A 39 1.86 5.74 -0.91
CA LEU A 39 3.04 5.18 -0.24
C LEU A 39 3.57 6.14 0.83
N ARG A 40 3.63 7.44 0.54
CA ARG A 40 4.05 8.43 1.53
C ARG A 40 3.08 8.47 2.71
N GLN A 41 1.78 8.37 2.45
CA GLN A 41 0.80 8.36 3.51
C GLN A 41 0.98 7.14 4.40
N LEU A 42 1.28 5.98 3.80
CA LEU A 42 1.54 4.78 4.58
C LEU A 42 2.74 4.95 5.51
N GLU A 43 3.80 5.61 5.03
CA GLU A 43 4.97 5.86 5.87
C GLU A 43 4.66 6.75 7.07
N THR A 44 3.71 7.65 6.91
CA THR A 44 3.35 8.61 7.93
C THR A 44 2.31 8.04 8.89
N ASP A 45 1.22 7.53 8.32
CA ASP A 45 0.10 7.03 9.12
C ASP A 45 -0.73 6.04 8.30
N PRO A 46 -0.48 4.73 8.47
CA PRO A 46 -1.26 3.73 7.73
C PRO A 46 -2.74 3.70 8.11
N HIS A 47 -3.10 4.32 9.23
CA HIS A 47 -4.48 4.36 9.68
C HIS A 47 -5.22 5.63 9.22
N ALA A 48 -4.60 6.43 8.35
CA ALA A 48 -5.28 7.63 7.84
C ALA A 48 -6.59 7.22 7.18
N PRO A 49 -7.72 7.91 7.47
CA PRO A 49 -9.03 7.47 7.01
C PRO A 49 -9.15 7.27 5.50
N ARG A 50 -8.46 8.10 4.71
CA ARG A 50 -8.56 8.00 3.26
C ARG A 50 -7.99 6.70 2.70
N LEU A 51 -7.12 6.03 3.45
CA LEU A 51 -6.52 4.78 3.01
C LEU A 51 -7.45 3.58 3.19
N ARG A 52 -8.42 3.69 4.09
CA ARG A 52 -9.39 2.62 4.33
C ARG A 52 -8.71 1.28 4.64
N LEU A 53 -7.69 1.31 5.49
CA LEU A 53 -6.99 0.10 5.88
C LEU A 53 -7.96 -0.89 6.50
N HIS A 54 -7.94 -2.12 6.00
CA HIS A 54 -8.82 -3.16 6.53
C HIS A 54 -8.17 -4.54 6.39
N PRO A 55 -8.50 -5.47 7.29
CA PRO A 55 -7.96 -6.83 7.22
C PRO A 55 -8.66 -7.62 6.12
N LEU A 56 -7.95 -8.57 5.55
CA LEU A 56 -8.48 -9.48 4.55
C LEU A 56 -8.88 -10.79 5.19
N GLN A 57 -9.79 -11.49 4.53
CA GLN A 57 -10.37 -12.73 5.04
C GLN A 57 -9.91 -13.93 4.22
N GLY A 58 -10.27 -15.15 4.73
CA GLY A 58 -10.03 -16.36 4.00
C GLY A 58 -8.56 -16.67 3.81
N LYS A 59 -8.19 -16.99 2.57
CA LYS A 59 -6.81 -17.36 2.27
C LYS A 59 -5.81 -16.20 2.42
N HIS A 60 -6.33 -14.97 2.54
CA HIS A 60 -5.48 -13.80 2.73
C HIS A 60 -5.45 -13.33 4.18
N ARG A 61 -5.91 -14.18 5.10
CA ARG A 61 -5.90 -13.86 6.52
C ARG A 61 -4.48 -13.46 6.95
N GLY A 62 -4.39 -12.44 7.77
CA GLY A 62 -3.09 -11.92 8.22
C GLY A 62 -2.56 -10.79 7.34
N LYS A 63 -3.19 -10.57 6.20
CA LYS A 63 -2.85 -9.45 5.32
C LYS A 63 -3.91 -8.38 5.44
N GLN A 64 -3.57 -7.19 4.97
CA GLN A 64 -4.46 -6.04 4.99
C GLN A 64 -4.39 -5.36 3.63
N ALA A 65 -5.36 -4.49 3.37
CA ALA A 65 -5.37 -3.73 2.14
C ALA A 65 -5.66 -2.28 2.41
N VAL A 66 -5.12 -1.40 1.56
CA VAL A 66 -5.49 0.02 1.54
C VAL A 66 -5.97 0.37 0.16
N SER A 67 -6.82 1.37 0.07
CA SER A 67 -7.35 1.85 -1.20
C SER A 67 -6.33 2.72 -1.90
N LEU A 68 -6.13 2.47 -3.19
CA LEU A 68 -5.39 3.38 -4.05
C LEU A 68 -6.39 4.25 -4.78
N THR A 69 -7.37 3.62 -5.42
CA THR A 69 -8.54 4.27 -5.96
C THR A 69 -9.74 3.41 -5.58
N TYR A 70 -10.91 3.76 -6.07
CA TYR A 70 -12.08 2.94 -5.87
C TYR A 70 -11.89 1.52 -6.41
N GLN A 71 -11.16 1.38 -7.53
CA GLN A 71 -10.98 0.10 -8.20
C GLN A 71 -9.74 -0.66 -7.77
N TYR A 72 -8.71 0.02 -7.28
CA TYR A 72 -7.39 -0.56 -7.07
C TYR A 72 -6.95 -0.49 -5.62
N ARG A 73 -6.25 -1.53 -5.18
CA ARG A 73 -5.81 -1.69 -3.80
C ARG A 73 -4.37 -2.11 -3.72
N ILE A 74 -3.74 -1.76 -2.62
CA ILE A 74 -2.41 -2.25 -2.28
C ILE A 74 -2.59 -3.22 -1.13
N VAL A 75 -2.07 -4.45 -1.27
CA VAL A 75 -2.11 -5.47 -0.25
C VAL A 75 -0.79 -5.44 0.50
N LEU A 76 -0.86 -5.50 1.81
CA LEU A 76 0.31 -5.36 2.66
C LEU A 76 0.17 -6.15 3.96
N ILE A 77 1.27 -6.23 4.71
CA ILE A 77 1.26 -6.72 6.08
C ILE A 77 1.78 -5.58 6.95
N LEU A 78 0.99 -5.21 7.95
CA LEU A 78 1.35 -4.15 8.88
C LEU A 78 1.95 -4.76 10.14
N ARG A 79 3.20 -4.42 10.42
CA ARG A 79 3.88 -4.88 11.63
C ARG A 79 4.07 -3.70 12.57
N LEU A 80 3.13 -3.53 13.47
CA LEU A 80 3.11 -2.36 14.34
C LEU A 80 4.33 -2.26 15.25
N THR A 81 4.73 -3.36 15.85
CA THR A 81 5.86 -3.37 16.77
C THR A 81 7.16 -3.02 16.06
N ALA A 82 7.37 -3.59 14.88
CA ALA A 82 8.59 -3.33 14.12
C ALA A 82 8.54 -2.03 13.32
N LYS A 83 7.38 -1.39 13.28
CA LYS A 83 7.18 -0.18 12.49
C LYS A 83 7.47 -0.43 11.01
N GLU A 84 7.01 -1.57 10.49
CA GLU A 84 7.22 -1.95 9.10
C GLU A 84 5.91 -2.17 8.40
N ILE A 85 5.89 -1.84 7.11
CA ILE A 85 4.79 -2.15 6.21
C ILE A 85 5.38 -2.95 5.07
N ILE A 86 5.00 -4.22 4.98
CA ILE A 86 5.52 -5.11 3.96
C ILE A 86 4.54 -5.07 2.80
N LEU A 87 4.98 -4.51 1.68
CA LEU A 87 4.15 -4.34 0.48
C LEU A 87 4.18 -5.62 -0.34
N LEU A 88 3.00 -6.17 -0.65
CA LEU A 88 2.88 -7.47 -1.27
C LEU A 88 2.37 -7.41 -2.71
N ASP A 89 1.38 -6.58 -3.00
CA ASP A 89 0.72 -6.63 -4.28
C ASP A 89 -0.05 -5.33 -4.54
N VAL A 90 -0.31 -5.02 -5.80
CA VAL A 90 -1.18 -3.92 -6.18
C VAL A 90 -1.94 -4.33 -7.43
N GLY A 91 -3.23 -3.98 -7.47
CA GLY A 91 -4.09 -4.31 -8.59
C GLY A 91 -5.55 -4.13 -8.22
N SER A 92 -6.43 -4.61 -9.09
CA SER A 92 -7.86 -4.58 -8.83
C SER A 92 -8.22 -5.64 -7.79
N HIS A 93 -9.43 -5.55 -7.25
CA HIS A 93 -9.91 -6.52 -6.28
C HIS A 93 -9.75 -7.96 -6.81
N ASP A 94 -10.15 -8.17 -8.07
CA ASP A 94 -10.08 -9.52 -8.63
C ASP A 94 -8.65 -9.99 -8.87
N GLU A 95 -7.74 -9.07 -9.16
CA GLU A 95 -6.36 -9.43 -9.43
C GLU A 95 -5.58 -9.78 -8.17
N VAL A 96 -5.88 -9.13 -7.04
CA VAL A 96 -5.09 -9.31 -5.82
C VAL A 96 -5.76 -10.22 -4.80
N TYR A 97 -7.03 -10.50 -4.96
CA TYR A 97 -7.78 -11.39 -4.09
C TYR A 97 -8.15 -12.68 -4.82
#